data_29888b14f8828c6664bf2279e534cbc2
#
_entry.id   29888b14f8828c6664bf2279e534cbc2
#
_cell.length_a   1.000
_cell.length_b   1.000
_cell.length_c   1.000
_cell.angle_alpha   90.00
_cell.angle_beta   90.00
_cell.angle_gamma   90.00
#
_symmetry.space_group_name_H-M   'P 1'
#
loop_
_entity.id
_entity.type
_entity.pdbx_description
1 polymer ?
#
loop_
_entity_poly.entity_id
_entity_poly.type
_entity_poly.pdbx_seq_one_letter_code
_entity_poly.pdbx_strand_id
1 'polypeptide(L)'
;MAKNTTTRLWLMTGTPTPNDPTDAWALSKLVDSRYSTKTYTAFREQVMMKIGQWKWIPRPESVETVKHILQPAVRYTRDECFDLPDTVFQTRKVDLTKEQSDHYAKMLRHFVIEMAEEGTITAVNEAVKLQKLVQIACGVAYGDDGRHIELNCSPRVKLVEEVIDEVGGKVIVFVPLTGTLRMLERELGKKWSVGVVNGEVSARQRNEIFQNFQHSKDPHVLIAHPATMAHGLTLTSASTVIWYGPVTSNEQYVQANGRIERIGKKHVSNVIHIESTEVEYRMYERLKNKQKLQGLLLDLIQQETR
;
A
#
# COMPACT_ATOMS: atom_id res chain seq x y z
N MET A 1 2.40 -32.22 4.62
CA MET A 1 3.12 -32.42 3.34
C MET A 1 4.64 -32.50 3.49
N ALA A 2 5.27 -31.78 4.39
CA ALA A 2 6.76 -31.78 4.56
C ALA A 2 7.37 -33.05 5.21
N LYS A 3 6.60 -34.05 5.52
CA LYS A 3 7.12 -35.31 6.13
C LYS A 3 7.38 -36.42 5.11
N ASN A 4 7.06 -36.22 3.85
CA ASN A 4 7.35 -37.21 2.81
C ASN A 4 8.73 -36.92 2.23
N THR A 5 9.69 -37.79 2.44
CA THR A 5 11.09 -37.65 2.03
C THR A 5 11.30 -37.54 0.52
N THR A 6 10.28 -37.82 -0.28
CA THR A 6 10.31 -37.70 -1.75
C THR A 6 9.78 -36.35 -2.27
N THR A 7 9.08 -35.58 -1.44
CA THR A 7 8.53 -34.28 -1.85
C THR A 7 9.55 -33.17 -1.59
N ARG A 8 9.88 -32.42 -2.64
CA ARG A 8 10.69 -31.20 -2.53
C ARG A 8 9.77 -30.00 -2.59
N LEU A 9 9.90 -29.07 -1.65
CA LEU A 9 9.10 -27.86 -1.55
C LEU A 9 9.97 -26.64 -1.86
N TRP A 10 9.52 -25.84 -2.83
CA TRP A 10 10.14 -24.57 -3.18
C TRP A 10 9.17 -23.46 -2.80
N LEU A 11 9.62 -22.52 -1.97
CA LEU A 11 8.86 -21.34 -1.59
C LEU A 11 9.47 -20.11 -2.27
N MET A 12 8.63 -19.36 -2.96
CA MET A 12 9.04 -18.11 -3.62
C MET A 12 8.27 -16.95 -3.03
N THR A 13 8.99 -15.95 -2.55
CA THR A 13 8.42 -14.70 -2.03
C THR A 13 9.40 -13.56 -2.24
N GLY A 14 8.89 -12.37 -2.56
CA GLY A 14 9.70 -11.14 -2.59
C GLY A 14 9.92 -10.54 -1.19
N THR A 15 9.09 -10.91 -0.21
CA THR A 15 9.08 -10.36 1.15
C THR A 15 8.88 -11.46 2.17
N PRO A 16 9.95 -12.16 2.61
CA PRO A 16 9.83 -13.26 3.58
C PRO A 16 9.39 -12.81 4.98
N THR A 17 9.53 -11.53 5.28
CA THR A 17 9.17 -10.89 6.57
C THR A 17 8.41 -9.58 6.29
N PRO A 18 7.18 -9.64 5.76
CA PRO A 18 6.45 -8.45 5.34
C PRO A 18 6.09 -7.50 6.50
N ASN A 19 5.78 -8.04 7.68
CA ASN A 19 5.37 -7.24 8.83
C ASN A 19 6.49 -7.10 9.87
N ASP A 20 7.07 -8.23 10.28
CA ASP A 20 8.15 -8.27 11.24
C ASP A 20 8.96 -9.58 11.12
N PRO A 21 10.09 -9.72 11.85
CA PRO A 21 10.95 -10.92 11.78
C PRO A 21 10.25 -12.24 12.10
N THR A 22 9.12 -12.23 12.83
CA THR A 22 8.41 -13.47 13.21
C THR A 22 7.72 -14.15 12.04
N ASP A 23 7.43 -13.44 10.95
CA ASP A 23 6.82 -14.00 9.74
C ASP A 23 7.69 -15.11 9.12
N ALA A 24 9.01 -15.04 9.31
CA ALA A 24 9.93 -16.05 8.82
C ALA A 24 9.75 -17.43 9.46
N TRP A 25 9.13 -17.52 10.64
CA TRP A 25 9.04 -18.78 11.39
C TRP A 25 8.28 -19.89 10.62
N ALA A 26 7.13 -19.57 10.08
CA ALA A 26 6.31 -20.53 9.33
C ALA A 26 7.03 -20.99 8.05
N LEU A 27 7.66 -20.05 7.33
CA LEU A 27 8.43 -20.35 6.12
C LEU A 27 9.60 -21.28 6.42
N SER A 28 10.36 -21.01 7.48
CA SER A 28 11.51 -21.84 7.88
C SER A 28 11.11 -23.27 8.23
N LYS A 29 9.95 -23.46 8.88
CA LYS A 29 9.39 -24.79 9.19
C LYS A 29 9.05 -25.60 7.94
N LEU A 30 8.62 -24.92 6.90
CA LEU A 30 8.25 -25.56 5.63
C LEU A 30 9.48 -25.89 4.78
N VAL A 31 10.49 -25.02 4.78
CA VAL A 31 11.71 -25.20 3.97
C VAL A 31 12.62 -26.26 4.57
N ASP A 32 13.07 -26.06 5.79
CA ASP A 32 13.93 -27.00 6.49
C ASP A 32 13.79 -26.87 8.02
N SER A 33 13.12 -27.85 8.61
CA SER A 33 12.87 -27.86 10.06
C SER A 33 14.14 -27.98 10.92
N ARG A 34 15.30 -28.33 10.33
CA ARG A 34 16.58 -28.40 11.06
C ARG A 34 17.06 -27.04 11.51
N TYR A 35 16.79 -25.98 10.73
CA TYR A 35 17.15 -24.60 11.05
C TYR A 35 16.12 -23.92 11.95
N SER A 36 14.89 -24.44 12.04
CA SER A 36 13.81 -23.88 12.85
C SER A 36 13.27 -24.88 13.86
N THR A 37 14.03 -25.17 14.87
CA THR A 37 13.67 -26.15 15.93
C THR A 37 12.76 -25.55 17.00
N LYS A 38 12.73 -24.22 17.16
CA LYS A 38 12.01 -23.51 18.22
C LYS A 38 10.51 -23.44 17.98
N THR A 39 9.73 -23.33 19.07
CA THR A 39 8.34 -22.93 19.00
C THR A 39 8.20 -21.48 18.54
N TYR A 40 7.02 -21.08 18.06
CA TYR A 40 6.77 -19.69 17.66
C TYR A 40 7.08 -18.70 18.80
N THR A 41 6.66 -19.00 20.02
CA THR A 41 6.91 -18.14 21.19
C THR A 41 8.40 -17.96 21.44
N ALA A 42 9.16 -19.04 21.46
CA ALA A 42 10.61 -18.99 21.68
C ALA A 42 11.34 -18.29 20.53
N PHE A 43 10.86 -18.45 19.29
CA PHE A 43 11.40 -17.72 18.15
C PHE A 43 11.08 -16.23 18.22
N ARG A 44 9.84 -15.87 18.58
CA ARG A 44 9.47 -14.46 18.78
C ARG A 44 10.35 -13.78 19.82
N GLU A 45 10.60 -14.41 20.96
CA GLU A 45 11.47 -13.88 22.01
C GLU A 45 12.94 -13.73 21.54
N GLN A 46 13.38 -14.56 20.61
CA GLN A 46 14.71 -14.46 20.01
C GLN A 46 14.84 -13.27 19.06
N VAL A 47 13.84 -13.00 18.23
CA VAL A 47 13.91 -11.96 17.18
C VAL A 47 13.24 -10.65 17.57
N MET A 48 12.43 -10.66 18.62
CA MET A 48 11.70 -9.49 19.11
C MET A 48 12.03 -9.21 20.57
N MET A 49 11.96 -7.95 20.97
CA MET A 49 12.11 -7.49 22.33
C MET A 49 10.78 -6.89 22.80
N LYS A 50 10.32 -7.32 23.98
CA LYS A 50 9.11 -6.79 24.62
C LYS A 50 9.45 -5.49 25.33
N ILE A 51 8.80 -4.38 24.94
CA ILE A 51 9.00 -3.04 25.54
C ILE A 51 7.78 -2.51 26.29
N GLY A 52 6.72 -3.31 26.40
CA GLY A 52 5.51 -2.99 27.13
C GLY A 52 4.61 -4.21 27.24
N GLN A 53 3.44 -4.08 27.88
CA GLN A 53 2.54 -5.22 28.08
C GLN A 53 2.16 -5.90 26.76
N TRP A 54 1.98 -5.14 25.67
CA TRP A 54 1.53 -5.62 24.36
C TRP A 54 2.46 -5.23 23.21
N LYS A 55 3.54 -4.46 23.46
CA LYS A 55 4.41 -3.91 22.43
C LYS A 55 5.70 -4.69 22.31
N TRP A 56 5.98 -5.13 21.07
CA TRP A 56 7.20 -5.83 20.70
C TRP A 56 7.91 -5.06 19.60
N ILE A 57 9.23 -5.00 19.63
CA ILE A 57 10.06 -4.41 18.57
C ILE A 57 11.11 -5.43 18.11
N PRO A 58 11.56 -5.39 16.86
CA PRO A 58 12.64 -6.22 16.37
C PRO A 58 13.93 -5.99 17.18
N ARG A 59 14.64 -7.06 17.50
CA ARG A 59 15.99 -6.97 18.06
C ARG A 59 16.98 -6.55 16.97
N PRO A 60 18.09 -5.86 17.29
CA PRO A 60 19.11 -5.49 16.31
C PRO A 60 19.63 -6.69 15.50
N GLU A 61 19.84 -7.82 16.13
CA GLU A 61 20.35 -9.07 15.55
C GLU A 61 19.29 -9.91 14.82
N SER A 62 18.04 -9.46 14.78
CA SER A 62 16.92 -10.22 14.19
C SER A 62 17.13 -10.56 12.70
N VAL A 63 17.78 -9.66 11.95
CA VAL A 63 18.06 -9.86 10.52
C VAL A 63 18.96 -11.06 10.29
N GLU A 64 20.04 -11.19 11.06
CA GLU A 64 20.96 -12.32 10.94
C GLU A 64 20.32 -13.64 11.40
N THR A 65 19.50 -13.60 12.45
CA THR A 65 18.71 -14.74 12.89
C THR A 65 17.76 -15.23 11.81
N VAL A 66 17.04 -14.30 11.16
CA VAL A 66 16.12 -14.62 10.06
C VAL A 66 16.86 -15.18 8.85
N LYS A 67 17.97 -14.58 8.45
CA LYS A 67 18.81 -15.13 7.38
C LYS A 67 19.23 -16.57 7.65
N HIS A 68 19.63 -16.87 8.89
CA HIS A 68 20.06 -18.21 9.27
C HIS A 68 18.94 -19.24 9.18
N ILE A 69 17.76 -18.96 9.73
CA ILE A 69 16.64 -19.92 9.75
C ILE A 69 15.97 -20.15 8.40
N LEU A 70 16.15 -19.24 7.45
CA LEU A 70 15.61 -19.38 6.10
C LEU A 70 16.54 -20.18 5.16
N GLN A 71 17.71 -20.63 5.63
CA GLN A 71 18.59 -21.44 4.80
C GLN A 71 17.97 -22.81 4.46
N PRO A 72 18.22 -23.35 3.26
CA PRO A 72 19.04 -22.82 2.17
C PRO A 72 18.25 -21.84 1.28
N ALA A 73 18.23 -20.56 1.65
CA ALA A 73 17.58 -19.51 0.87
C ALA A 73 18.56 -18.87 -0.11
N VAL A 74 18.08 -18.67 -1.35
CA VAL A 74 18.78 -17.86 -2.34
C VAL A 74 17.99 -16.57 -2.53
N ARG A 75 18.67 -15.44 -2.49
CA ARG A 75 18.07 -14.12 -2.70
C ARG A 75 18.78 -13.43 -3.85
N TYR A 76 17.97 -12.96 -4.77
CA TYR A 76 18.40 -12.05 -5.81
C TYR A 76 17.66 -10.73 -5.64
N THR A 77 18.36 -9.62 -5.71
CA THR A 77 17.75 -8.30 -5.83
C THR A 77 17.35 -8.07 -7.28
N ARG A 78 16.40 -7.18 -7.49
CA ARG A 78 15.94 -6.82 -8.83
C ARG A 78 17.07 -6.24 -9.67
N ASP A 79 17.89 -5.39 -9.08
CA ASP A 79 18.99 -4.69 -9.75
C ASP A 79 20.15 -5.64 -10.13
N GLU A 80 20.29 -6.76 -9.40
CA GLU A 80 21.25 -7.84 -9.77
C GLU A 80 20.77 -8.68 -10.94
N CYS A 81 19.45 -8.72 -11.18
CA CYS A 81 18.87 -9.61 -12.21
C CYS A 81 18.52 -8.88 -13.50
N PHE A 82 18.23 -7.58 -13.45
CA PHE A 82 17.67 -6.86 -14.59
C PHE A 82 18.15 -5.42 -14.64
N ASP A 83 18.54 -5.01 -15.82
CA ASP A 83 18.80 -3.62 -16.18
C ASP A 83 17.48 -2.99 -16.61
N LEU A 84 16.76 -2.41 -15.65
CA LEU A 84 15.45 -1.78 -15.86
C LEU A 84 15.60 -0.26 -15.76
N PRO A 85 14.86 0.51 -16.58
CA PRO A 85 14.83 1.96 -16.43
C PRO A 85 14.40 2.36 -15.02
N ASP A 86 15.00 3.40 -14.51
CA ASP A 86 14.68 3.96 -13.19
C ASP A 86 13.20 4.31 -13.05
N THR A 87 12.68 4.20 -11.83
CA THR A 87 11.34 4.67 -11.50
C THR A 87 11.42 6.08 -10.96
N VAL A 88 10.72 6.99 -11.61
CA VAL A 88 10.63 8.39 -11.19
C VAL A 88 9.43 8.57 -10.27
N PHE A 89 9.66 9.05 -9.06
CA PHE A 89 8.61 9.40 -8.11
C PHE A 89 8.35 10.89 -8.16
N GLN A 90 7.09 11.28 -8.32
CA GLN A 90 6.65 12.67 -8.36
C GLN A 90 5.52 12.87 -7.35
N THR A 91 5.44 14.07 -6.79
CA THR A 91 4.34 14.49 -5.95
C THR A 91 3.58 15.61 -6.63
N ARG A 92 2.26 15.51 -6.68
CA ARG A 92 1.34 16.56 -7.12
C ARG A 92 0.49 16.99 -5.93
N LYS A 93 0.56 18.25 -5.58
CA LYS A 93 -0.18 18.84 -4.45
C LYS A 93 -1.46 19.48 -4.92
N VAL A 94 -2.52 19.31 -4.15
CA VAL A 94 -3.83 19.93 -4.39
C VAL A 94 -4.46 20.30 -3.04
N ASP A 95 -5.10 21.45 -2.98
CA ASP A 95 -5.77 21.87 -1.76
C ASP A 95 -7.06 21.13 -1.50
N LEU A 96 -7.39 20.91 -0.23
CA LEU A 96 -8.70 20.45 0.19
C LEU A 96 -9.76 21.52 -0.14
N THR A 97 -10.96 21.09 -0.51
CA THR A 97 -12.10 22.00 -0.54
C THR A 97 -12.43 22.48 0.89
N LYS A 98 -13.19 23.57 1.00
CA LYS A 98 -13.64 24.07 2.30
C LYS A 98 -14.39 22.98 3.10
N GLU A 99 -15.27 22.24 2.45
CA GLU A 99 -16.00 21.14 3.06
C GLU A 99 -15.06 20.06 3.63
N GLN A 100 -14.09 19.62 2.82
CA GLN A 100 -13.08 18.66 3.27
C GLN A 100 -12.24 19.20 4.43
N SER A 101 -11.78 20.46 4.34
CA SER A 101 -11.00 21.10 5.39
C SER A 101 -11.75 21.16 6.72
N ASP A 102 -13.03 21.51 6.70
CA ASP A 102 -13.86 21.58 7.89
C ASP A 102 -14.02 20.19 8.53
N HIS A 103 -14.29 19.16 7.74
CA HIS A 103 -14.38 17.77 8.21
C HIS A 103 -13.04 17.25 8.73
N TYR A 104 -11.96 17.53 8.01
CA TYR A 104 -10.61 17.11 8.37
C TYR A 104 -10.17 17.71 9.71
N ALA A 105 -10.33 19.04 9.87
CA ALA A 105 -9.98 19.74 11.10
C ALA A 105 -10.82 19.28 12.29
N LYS A 106 -12.13 18.99 12.09
CA LYS A 106 -13.00 18.42 13.11
C LYS A 106 -12.53 17.04 13.56
N MET A 107 -12.19 16.17 12.60
CA MET A 107 -11.70 14.82 12.87
C MET A 107 -10.35 14.85 13.60
N LEU A 108 -9.44 15.70 13.17
CA LEU A 108 -8.11 15.84 13.80
C LEU A 108 -8.25 16.33 15.25
N ARG A 109 -9.09 17.33 15.50
CA ARG A 109 -9.37 17.82 16.88
C ARG A 109 -9.96 16.71 17.76
N HIS A 110 -10.88 15.91 17.25
CA HIS A 110 -11.44 14.77 17.99
C HIS A 110 -10.32 13.79 18.38
N PHE A 111 -9.41 13.49 17.49
CA PHE A 111 -8.29 12.59 17.79
C PHE A 111 -7.33 13.17 18.84
N VAL A 112 -7.07 14.49 18.80
CA VAL A 112 -6.23 15.16 19.81
C VAL A 112 -6.87 15.07 21.21
N ILE A 113 -8.18 15.29 21.33
CA ILE A 113 -8.92 15.19 22.60
C ILE A 113 -8.88 13.75 23.13
N GLU A 114 -9.23 12.79 22.31
CA GLU A 114 -9.22 11.37 22.66
C GLU A 114 -7.83 10.89 23.13
N MET A 115 -6.77 11.39 22.49
CA MET A 115 -5.38 11.11 22.91
C MET A 115 -5.06 11.72 24.28
N ALA A 116 -5.53 12.92 24.57
CA ALA A 116 -5.31 13.56 25.85
C ALA A 116 -6.03 12.81 27.01
N GLU A 117 -7.19 12.23 26.73
CA GLU A 117 -7.98 11.49 27.71
C GLU A 117 -7.47 10.05 27.93
N GLU A 118 -7.11 9.33 26.88
CA GLU A 118 -6.71 7.92 26.96
C GLU A 118 -5.21 7.71 27.26
N GLY A 119 -4.38 8.73 27.12
CA GLY A 119 -2.93 8.71 27.45
C GLY A 119 -2.03 7.86 26.54
N THR A 120 -2.58 6.89 25.80
CA THR A 120 -1.83 6.03 24.88
C THR A 120 -2.68 5.57 23.70
N ILE A 121 -2.16 5.75 22.49
CA ILE A 121 -2.78 5.19 21.28
C ILE A 121 -2.14 3.84 20.96
N THR A 122 -2.97 2.81 20.77
CA THR A 122 -2.50 1.55 20.20
C THR A 122 -2.23 1.71 18.71
N ALA A 123 -1.30 0.92 18.15
CA ALA A 123 -1.00 0.96 16.72
C ALA A 123 -2.23 0.69 15.83
N VAL A 124 -3.19 -0.10 16.32
CA VAL A 124 -4.45 -0.40 15.61
C VAL A 124 -5.33 0.85 15.56
N ASN A 125 -5.53 1.54 16.69
CA ASN A 125 -6.32 2.77 16.75
C ASN A 125 -5.69 3.88 15.91
N GLU A 126 -4.36 3.99 15.92
CA GLU A 126 -3.64 4.94 15.07
C GLU A 126 -3.88 4.69 13.58
N ALA A 127 -3.78 3.45 13.13
CA ALA A 127 -4.01 3.09 11.73
C ALA A 127 -5.45 3.43 11.28
N VAL A 128 -6.44 3.18 12.14
CA VAL A 128 -7.86 3.54 11.88
C VAL A 128 -8.02 5.05 11.76
N LYS A 129 -7.39 5.83 12.65
CA LYS A 129 -7.45 7.29 12.64
C LYS A 129 -6.80 7.88 11.38
N LEU A 130 -5.61 7.41 11.03
CA LEU A 130 -4.94 7.79 9.78
C LEU A 130 -5.82 7.49 8.56
N GLN A 131 -6.45 6.31 8.54
CA GLN A 131 -7.34 5.92 7.44
C GLN A 131 -8.55 6.84 7.33
N LYS A 132 -9.17 7.27 8.45
CA LYS A 132 -10.28 8.23 8.44
C LYS A 132 -9.86 9.59 7.88
N LEU A 133 -8.67 10.09 8.23
CA LEU A 133 -8.14 11.34 7.67
C LEU A 133 -7.89 11.24 6.16
N VAL A 134 -7.32 10.13 5.71
CA VAL A 134 -7.13 9.86 4.26
C VAL A 134 -8.46 9.76 3.52
N GLN A 135 -9.48 9.15 4.11
CA GLN A 135 -10.83 9.06 3.53
C GLN A 135 -11.39 10.47 3.23
N ILE A 136 -11.34 11.38 4.21
CA ILE A 136 -11.81 12.76 4.04
C ILE A 136 -11.00 13.46 2.93
N ALA A 137 -9.69 13.33 2.94
CA ALA A 137 -8.82 13.91 1.92
C ALA A 137 -9.11 13.36 0.50
N CYS A 138 -9.50 12.08 0.40
CA CYS A 138 -9.88 11.42 -0.83
C CYS A 138 -11.35 11.62 -1.24
N GLY A 139 -12.12 12.44 -0.53
CA GLY A 139 -13.50 12.82 -0.91
C GLY A 139 -14.57 11.85 -0.43
N VAL A 140 -14.29 11.01 0.57
CA VAL A 140 -15.29 10.09 1.15
C VAL A 140 -15.15 10.05 2.66
N ALA A 141 -16.26 10.17 3.36
CA ALA A 141 -16.34 9.93 4.81
C ALA A 141 -17.28 8.75 5.08
N TYR A 142 -16.95 7.93 6.07
CA TYR A 142 -17.81 6.84 6.52
C TYR A 142 -18.42 7.21 7.87
N GLY A 143 -19.75 7.18 7.93
CA GLY A 143 -20.49 7.30 9.19
C GLY A 143 -20.39 6.03 10.03
N ASP A 144 -20.75 6.13 11.31
CA ASP A 144 -20.73 5.01 12.24
C ASP A 144 -21.73 3.89 11.84
N ASP A 145 -22.72 4.23 11.03
CA ASP A 145 -23.70 3.31 10.45
C ASP A 145 -23.23 2.59 9.16
N GLY A 146 -21.96 2.77 8.80
CA GLY A 146 -21.34 2.18 7.62
C GLY A 146 -21.72 2.85 6.28
N ARG A 147 -22.62 3.87 6.30
CA ARG A 147 -22.92 4.67 5.12
C ARG A 147 -21.74 5.58 4.80
N HIS A 148 -21.40 5.68 3.53
CA HIS A 148 -20.40 6.64 3.07
C HIS A 148 -21.09 7.92 2.56
N ILE A 149 -20.45 9.03 2.81
CA ILE A 149 -20.86 10.36 2.34
C ILE A 149 -19.77 10.81 1.37
N GLU A 150 -20.15 11.13 0.15
CA GLU A 150 -19.25 11.77 -0.81
C GLU A 150 -19.08 13.24 -0.42
N LEU A 151 -17.83 13.66 -0.27
CA LEU A 151 -17.44 15.05 -0.07
C LEU A 151 -16.98 15.64 -1.42
N ASN A 152 -17.21 16.92 -1.60
CA ASN A 152 -16.70 17.60 -2.78
C ASN A 152 -15.16 17.56 -2.79
N CYS A 153 -14.57 16.82 -3.72
CA CYS A 153 -13.14 16.71 -3.96
C CYS A 153 -12.76 17.05 -5.41
N SER A 154 -13.56 17.90 -6.06
CA SER A 154 -13.40 18.27 -7.47
C SER A 154 -12.00 18.77 -7.84
N PRO A 155 -11.24 19.51 -7.00
CA PRO A 155 -9.88 19.90 -7.34
C PRO A 155 -8.95 18.68 -7.49
N ARG A 156 -9.11 17.66 -6.63
CA ARG A 156 -8.29 16.44 -6.66
C ARG A 156 -8.61 15.59 -7.90
N VAL A 157 -9.90 15.47 -8.25
CA VAL A 157 -10.32 14.78 -9.48
C VAL A 157 -9.75 15.48 -10.71
N LYS A 158 -9.83 16.82 -10.75
CA LYS A 158 -9.30 17.65 -11.84
C LYS A 158 -7.79 17.46 -12.03
N LEU A 159 -7.04 17.40 -10.91
CA LEU A 159 -5.62 17.12 -10.97
C LEU A 159 -5.33 15.73 -11.57
N VAL A 160 -6.12 14.71 -11.24
CA VAL A 160 -5.99 13.37 -11.88
C VAL A 160 -6.25 13.45 -13.37
N GLU A 161 -7.28 14.17 -13.79
CA GLU A 161 -7.60 14.40 -15.22
C GLU A 161 -6.43 15.09 -15.93
N GLU A 162 -5.88 16.14 -15.37
CA GLU A 162 -4.71 16.85 -15.90
C GLU A 162 -3.51 15.94 -16.08
N VAL A 163 -3.23 15.10 -15.09
CA VAL A 163 -2.12 14.12 -15.16
C VAL A 163 -2.37 13.07 -16.24
N ILE A 164 -3.61 12.59 -16.41
CA ILE A 164 -3.96 11.63 -17.48
C ILE A 164 -3.75 12.26 -18.86
N ASP A 165 -4.18 13.51 -19.03
CA ASP A 165 -3.97 14.26 -20.26
C ASP A 165 -2.48 14.53 -20.55
N GLU A 166 -1.68 14.91 -19.55
CA GLU A 166 -0.23 15.08 -19.65
C GLU A 166 0.48 13.80 -20.13
N VAL A 167 0.06 12.65 -19.62
CA VAL A 167 0.67 11.34 -19.96
C VAL A 167 0.37 10.92 -21.39
N GLY A 168 -0.83 11.22 -21.89
CA GLY A 168 -1.28 10.89 -23.25
C GLY A 168 -1.33 9.38 -23.57
N GLY A 169 -0.96 8.53 -22.64
CA GLY A 169 -0.95 7.06 -22.73
C GLY A 169 -1.81 6.41 -21.65
N LYS A 170 -1.78 5.08 -21.60
CA LYS A 170 -2.52 4.34 -20.57
C LYS A 170 -1.98 4.64 -19.17
N VAL A 171 -2.91 4.78 -18.21
CA VAL A 171 -2.61 5.13 -16.82
C VAL A 171 -3.31 4.15 -15.87
N ILE A 172 -2.61 3.80 -14.79
CA ILE A 172 -3.20 3.06 -13.66
C ILE A 172 -3.43 4.05 -12.52
N VAL A 173 -4.64 4.10 -11.98
CA VAL A 173 -4.98 4.91 -10.80
C VAL A 173 -5.24 3.99 -9.62
N PHE A 174 -4.37 4.00 -8.63
CA PHE A 174 -4.56 3.24 -7.41
C PHE A 174 -5.39 4.02 -6.41
N VAL A 175 -6.48 3.38 -5.96
CA VAL A 175 -7.45 3.96 -5.04
C VAL A 175 -7.68 2.98 -3.89
N PRO A 176 -7.21 3.29 -2.67
CA PRO A 176 -7.32 2.38 -1.53
C PRO A 176 -8.71 2.35 -0.87
N LEU A 177 -9.68 3.08 -1.42
CA LEU A 177 -11.00 3.29 -0.82
C LEU A 177 -12.11 2.96 -1.82
N THR A 178 -12.99 2.01 -1.51
CA THR A 178 -14.04 1.54 -2.43
C THR A 178 -15.04 2.64 -2.82
N GLY A 179 -15.43 3.50 -1.89
CA GLY A 179 -16.35 4.62 -2.19
C GLY A 179 -15.72 5.62 -3.18
N THR A 180 -14.48 6.01 -2.95
CA THR A 180 -13.72 6.89 -3.84
C THR A 180 -13.53 6.27 -5.23
N LEU A 181 -13.34 4.95 -5.29
CA LEU A 181 -13.15 4.22 -6.55
C LEU A 181 -14.38 4.35 -7.47
N ARG A 182 -15.59 4.18 -6.92
CA ARG A 182 -16.85 4.36 -7.66
C ARG A 182 -17.06 5.81 -8.11
N MET A 183 -16.72 6.76 -7.27
CA MET A 183 -16.77 8.18 -7.60
C MET A 183 -15.82 8.48 -8.78
N LEU A 184 -14.58 8.04 -8.73
CA LEU A 184 -13.61 8.23 -9.81
C LEU A 184 -14.01 7.53 -11.11
N GLU A 185 -14.57 6.32 -11.05
CA GLU A 185 -15.14 5.63 -12.22
C GLU A 185 -16.17 6.52 -12.93
N ARG A 186 -17.09 7.10 -12.15
CA ARG A 186 -18.14 8.00 -12.67
C ARG A 186 -17.53 9.27 -13.30
N GLU A 187 -16.57 9.90 -12.62
CA GLU A 187 -15.99 11.17 -13.09
C GLU A 187 -15.07 10.97 -14.30
N LEU A 188 -14.09 10.06 -14.20
CA LEU A 188 -13.14 9.80 -15.30
C LEU A 188 -13.81 9.12 -16.50
N GLY A 189 -14.88 8.34 -16.28
CA GLY A 189 -15.67 7.70 -17.32
C GLY A 189 -16.39 8.68 -18.26
N LYS A 190 -16.47 9.96 -17.89
CA LYS A 190 -17.01 11.03 -18.77
C LYS A 190 -16.05 11.36 -19.92
N LYS A 191 -14.75 11.11 -19.78
CA LYS A 191 -13.70 11.49 -20.73
C LYS A 191 -12.96 10.30 -21.34
N TRP A 192 -12.75 9.22 -20.57
CA TRP A 192 -11.96 8.07 -20.99
C TRP A 192 -12.71 6.76 -20.82
N SER A 193 -12.28 5.74 -21.57
CA SER A 193 -12.69 4.37 -21.29
C SER A 193 -12.00 3.90 -20.01
N VAL A 194 -12.79 3.46 -19.02
CA VAL A 194 -12.32 3.11 -17.68
C VAL A 194 -12.55 1.62 -17.42
N GLY A 195 -11.52 0.92 -16.96
CA GLY A 195 -11.62 -0.40 -16.37
C GLY A 195 -11.50 -0.30 -14.86
N VAL A 196 -12.35 -1.02 -14.13
CA VAL A 196 -12.37 -0.96 -12.66
C VAL A 196 -12.11 -2.33 -12.07
N VAL A 197 -11.17 -2.41 -11.11
CA VAL A 197 -10.83 -3.64 -10.41
C VAL A 197 -10.77 -3.40 -8.90
N ASN A 198 -11.73 -4.00 -8.19
CA ASN A 198 -11.80 -4.00 -6.73
C ASN A 198 -12.08 -5.41 -6.20
N GLY A 199 -12.33 -5.55 -4.89
CA GLY A 199 -12.63 -6.85 -4.27
C GLY A 199 -13.97 -7.47 -4.68
N GLU A 200 -14.87 -6.71 -5.28
CA GLU A 200 -16.20 -7.17 -5.72
C GLU A 200 -16.15 -7.84 -7.12
N VAL A 201 -15.09 -7.55 -7.89
CA VAL A 201 -14.91 -8.07 -9.24
C VAL A 201 -14.44 -9.52 -9.18
N SER A 202 -15.17 -10.41 -9.86
CA SER A 202 -14.80 -11.84 -9.94
C SER A 202 -13.43 -12.06 -10.59
N ALA A 203 -12.76 -13.16 -10.26
CA ALA A 203 -11.45 -13.47 -10.82
C ALA A 203 -11.44 -13.50 -12.36
N ARG A 204 -12.53 -14.02 -12.98
CA ARG A 204 -12.67 -14.06 -14.43
C ARG A 204 -12.76 -12.67 -15.04
N GLN A 205 -13.67 -11.83 -14.54
CA GLN A 205 -13.83 -10.45 -15.01
C GLN A 205 -12.56 -9.63 -14.81
N ARG A 206 -11.90 -9.79 -13.65
CA ARG A 206 -10.63 -9.13 -13.37
C ARG A 206 -9.55 -9.49 -14.38
N ASN A 207 -9.41 -10.78 -14.71
CA ASN A 207 -8.45 -11.20 -15.73
C ASN A 207 -8.80 -10.63 -17.11
N GLU A 208 -10.07 -10.57 -17.49
CA GLU A 208 -10.51 -9.98 -18.74
C GLU A 208 -10.18 -8.49 -18.82
N ILE A 209 -10.45 -7.72 -17.75
CA ILE A 209 -10.09 -6.29 -17.67
C ILE A 209 -8.58 -6.11 -17.82
N PHE A 210 -7.77 -6.90 -17.15
CA PHE A 210 -6.31 -6.80 -17.26
C PHE A 210 -5.79 -7.17 -18.65
N GLN A 211 -6.35 -8.21 -19.28
CA GLN A 211 -5.98 -8.59 -20.64
C GLN A 211 -6.34 -7.48 -21.64
N ASN A 212 -7.54 -6.91 -21.52
CA ASN A 212 -7.96 -5.79 -22.36
C ASN A 212 -7.08 -4.57 -22.12
N PHE A 213 -6.79 -4.22 -20.85
CA PHE A 213 -5.88 -3.11 -20.54
C PHE A 213 -4.48 -3.32 -21.13
N GLN A 214 -3.95 -4.55 -21.09
CA GLN A 214 -2.60 -4.84 -21.57
C GLN A 214 -2.53 -4.88 -23.11
N HIS A 215 -3.52 -5.45 -23.79
CA HIS A 215 -3.40 -5.82 -25.20
C HIS A 215 -4.37 -5.09 -26.15
N SER A 216 -5.40 -4.42 -25.65
CA SER A 216 -6.38 -3.68 -26.46
C SER A 216 -6.19 -2.18 -26.30
N LYS A 217 -6.83 -1.36 -27.14
CA LYS A 217 -6.84 0.10 -27.02
C LYS A 217 -7.53 0.53 -25.73
N ASP A 218 -8.66 -0.09 -25.42
CA ASP A 218 -9.49 0.17 -24.24
C ASP A 218 -9.38 -0.95 -23.22
N PRO A 219 -9.48 -0.68 -21.90
CA PRO A 219 -9.65 0.65 -21.31
C PRO A 219 -8.35 1.50 -21.37
N HIS A 220 -8.52 2.83 -21.43
CA HIS A 220 -7.42 3.80 -21.37
C HIS A 220 -6.93 4.02 -19.94
N VAL A 221 -7.86 4.07 -18.99
CA VAL A 221 -7.57 4.23 -17.55
C VAL A 221 -7.99 2.97 -16.80
N LEU A 222 -7.07 2.43 -16.00
CA LEU A 222 -7.34 1.33 -15.08
C LEU A 222 -7.43 1.88 -13.66
N ILE A 223 -8.62 1.90 -13.06
CA ILE A 223 -8.79 2.24 -11.64
C ILE A 223 -8.78 0.94 -10.84
N ALA A 224 -7.87 0.82 -9.88
CA ALA A 224 -7.70 -0.42 -9.16
C ALA A 224 -7.49 -0.21 -7.66
N HIS A 225 -8.11 -1.09 -6.85
CA HIS A 225 -7.77 -1.18 -5.45
C HIS A 225 -6.40 -1.88 -5.30
N PRO A 226 -5.42 -1.30 -4.60
CA PRO A 226 -4.04 -1.83 -4.55
C PRO A 226 -3.94 -3.30 -4.11
N ALA A 227 -4.79 -3.75 -3.17
CA ALA A 227 -4.80 -5.14 -2.72
C ALA A 227 -5.16 -6.15 -3.84
N THR A 228 -5.84 -5.72 -4.91
CA THR A 228 -6.17 -6.60 -6.04
C THR A 228 -4.98 -6.88 -6.95
N MET A 229 -3.90 -6.13 -6.76
CA MET A 229 -2.66 -6.28 -7.54
C MET A 229 -1.73 -7.40 -7.02
N ALA A 230 -2.10 -8.12 -5.97
CA ALA A 230 -1.25 -9.14 -5.34
C ALA A 230 -0.88 -10.34 -6.25
N HIS A 231 -1.57 -10.56 -7.37
CA HIS A 231 -1.38 -11.75 -8.22
C HIS A 231 -0.60 -11.41 -9.50
N GLY A 232 0.60 -11.89 -9.63
CA GLY A 232 1.51 -12.09 -10.77
C GLY A 232 1.31 -11.38 -12.12
N LEU A 233 0.53 -10.30 -12.16
CA LEU A 233 0.13 -9.61 -13.37
C LEU A 233 1.24 -8.71 -13.91
N THR A 234 1.29 -8.57 -15.22
CA THR A 234 2.17 -7.67 -15.92
C THR A 234 1.34 -6.61 -16.63
N LEU A 235 1.50 -5.34 -16.29
CA LEU A 235 0.73 -4.21 -16.82
C LEU A 235 1.65 -3.16 -17.42
N THR A 236 2.55 -3.60 -18.30
CA THR A 236 3.57 -2.76 -18.94
C THR A 236 3.03 -1.87 -20.05
N SER A 237 1.76 -1.98 -20.41
CA SER A 237 1.08 -1.05 -21.33
C SER A 237 0.93 0.36 -20.74
N ALA A 238 0.95 0.49 -19.40
CA ALA A 238 1.02 1.77 -18.71
C ALA A 238 2.46 2.09 -18.30
N SER A 239 2.88 3.33 -18.51
CA SER A 239 4.15 3.86 -17.98
C SER A 239 3.96 4.68 -16.70
N THR A 240 2.73 5.04 -16.38
CA THR A 240 2.41 5.92 -15.26
C THR A 240 1.38 5.29 -14.33
N VAL A 241 1.69 5.38 -13.05
CA VAL A 241 0.79 5.05 -11.94
C VAL A 241 0.48 6.33 -11.18
N ILE A 242 -0.78 6.57 -10.90
CA ILE A 242 -1.26 7.63 -10.02
C ILE A 242 -1.77 6.99 -8.73
N TRP A 243 -1.21 7.38 -7.62
CA TRP A 243 -1.75 7.08 -6.30
C TRP A 243 -2.71 8.19 -5.88
N TYR A 244 -4.00 7.90 -5.93
CA TYR A 244 -5.04 8.85 -5.52
C TYR A 244 -5.02 9.13 -4.02
N GLY A 245 -4.58 8.19 -3.22
CA GLY A 245 -4.35 8.32 -1.79
C GLY A 245 -3.41 7.21 -1.30
N PRO A 246 -2.73 7.41 -0.16
CA PRO A 246 -1.80 6.44 0.38
C PRO A 246 -2.50 5.21 0.97
N VAL A 247 -1.81 4.08 0.95
CA VAL A 247 -2.18 2.85 1.67
C VAL A 247 -1.46 2.78 3.01
N THR A 248 -2.00 1.97 3.92
CA THR A 248 -1.34 1.69 5.21
C THR A 248 -0.32 0.54 5.12
N SER A 249 -0.43 -0.32 4.11
CA SER A 249 0.45 -1.47 3.91
C SER A 249 1.57 -1.16 2.94
N ASN A 250 2.80 -1.23 3.43
CA ASN A 250 4.01 -1.10 2.59
C ASN A 250 4.09 -2.21 1.54
N GLU A 251 3.70 -3.43 1.90
CA GLU A 251 3.67 -4.56 0.97
C GLU A 251 2.76 -4.29 -0.22
N GLN A 252 1.53 -3.81 0.03
CA GLN A 252 0.60 -3.45 -1.04
C GLN A 252 1.16 -2.36 -1.94
N TYR A 253 1.81 -1.34 -1.37
CA TYR A 253 2.44 -0.26 -2.11
C TYR A 253 3.55 -0.78 -3.04
N VAL A 254 4.47 -1.58 -2.51
CA VAL A 254 5.58 -2.16 -3.29
C VAL A 254 5.07 -3.11 -4.37
N GLN A 255 4.13 -3.98 -4.02
CA GLN A 255 3.56 -4.94 -4.98
C GLN A 255 2.79 -4.24 -6.10
N ALA A 256 2.01 -3.21 -5.80
CA ALA A 256 1.25 -2.47 -6.79
C ALA A 256 2.18 -1.73 -7.77
N ASN A 257 3.20 -1.02 -7.30
CA ASN A 257 4.19 -0.36 -8.15
C ASN A 257 4.95 -1.38 -9.02
N GLY A 258 5.30 -2.53 -8.46
CA GLY A 258 5.98 -3.61 -9.19
C GLY A 258 5.18 -4.21 -10.36
N ARG A 259 3.94 -3.80 -10.61
CA ARG A 259 3.14 -4.26 -11.77
C ARG A 259 3.50 -3.55 -13.06
N ILE A 260 3.94 -2.31 -12.99
CA ILE A 260 4.39 -1.54 -14.15
C ILE A 260 5.91 -1.68 -14.37
N GLU A 261 6.65 -2.09 -13.35
CA GLU A 261 8.09 -2.25 -13.37
C GLU A 261 8.47 -3.70 -13.67
N ARG A 262 8.41 -4.10 -14.93
CA ARG A 262 8.65 -5.48 -15.36
C ARG A 262 9.65 -5.56 -16.51
N ILE A 263 10.24 -6.76 -16.68
CA ILE A 263 11.13 -7.11 -17.80
C ILE A 263 10.44 -6.80 -19.12
N GLY A 264 11.17 -6.20 -20.05
CA GLY A 264 10.68 -5.82 -21.38
C GLY A 264 10.08 -4.42 -21.46
N LYS A 265 10.06 -3.65 -20.35
CA LYS A 265 9.66 -2.25 -20.37
C LYS A 265 10.76 -1.38 -21.00
N LYS A 266 10.40 -0.60 -22.01
CA LYS A 266 11.31 0.27 -22.75
C LYS A 266 11.33 1.72 -22.24
N HIS A 267 10.36 2.08 -21.40
CA HIS A 267 10.18 3.45 -20.93
C HIS A 267 10.30 3.54 -19.42
N VAL A 268 10.75 4.71 -18.95
CA VAL A 268 10.80 5.07 -17.54
C VAL A 268 9.41 4.91 -16.90
N SER A 269 9.38 4.36 -15.69
CA SER A 269 8.16 4.27 -14.90
C SER A 269 7.96 5.54 -14.10
N ASN A 270 6.77 6.13 -14.16
CA ASN A 270 6.39 7.27 -13.33
C ASN A 270 5.41 6.84 -12.26
N VAL A 271 5.71 7.16 -11.01
CA VAL A 271 4.83 6.97 -9.87
C VAL A 271 4.48 8.34 -9.31
N ILE A 272 3.22 8.75 -9.48
CA ILE A 272 2.75 10.07 -9.10
C ILE A 272 1.87 9.93 -7.84
N HIS A 273 2.26 10.62 -6.77
CA HIS A 273 1.49 10.72 -5.55
C HIS A 273 0.67 11.99 -5.55
N ILE A 274 -0.64 11.89 -5.28
CA ILE A 274 -1.50 13.04 -5.05
C ILE A 274 -1.62 13.25 -3.55
N GLU A 275 -1.36 14.48 -3.11
CA GLU A 275 -1.32 14.88 -1.71
C GLU A 275 -2.13 16.16 -1.50
N SER A 276 -2.92 16.19 -0.43
CA SER A 276 -3.66 17.38 0.04
C SER A 276 -3.32 17.74 1.47
N THR A 277 -2.68 16.83 2.21
CA THR A 277 -2.47 16.98 3.65
C THR A 277 -1.08 16.50 4.06
N GLU A 278 -0.61 17.04 5.19
CA GLU A 278 0.66 16.61 5.80
C GLU A 278 0.64 15.11 6.18
N VAL A 279 -0.52 14.57 6.57
CA VAL A 279 -0.69 13.14 6.85
C VAL A 279 -0.37 12.31 5.61
N GLU A 280 -0.94 12.65 4.45
CA GLU A 280 -0.70 11.94 3.20
C GLU A 280 0.78 12.03 2.77
N TYR A 281 1.37 13.22 2.84
CA TYR A 281 2.79 13.42 2.56
C TYR A 281 3.68 12.48 3.37
N ARG A 282 3.50 12.45 4.70
CA ARG A 282 4.31 11.59 5.58
C ARG A 282 4.05 10.11 5.41
N MET A 283 2.81 9.74 5.10
CA MET A 283 2.49 8.34 4.75
C MET A 283 3.27 7.90 3.51
N TYR A 284 3.29 8.72 2.44
CA TYR A 284 4.06 8.40 1.24
C TYR A 284 5.56 8.37 1.49
N GLU A 285 6.11 9.30 2.27
CA GLU A 285 7.53 9.28 2.62
C GLU A 285 7.91 7.98 3.36
N ARG A 286 7.10 7.53 4.32
CA ARG A 286 7.34 6.26 5.00
C ARG A 286 7.18 5.05 4.07
N LEU A 287 6.22 5.06 3.16
CA LEU A 287 6.04 4.01 2.16
C LEU A 287 7.23 3.92 1.20
N LYS A 288 7.73 5.02 0.69
CA LYS A 288 8.95 5.07 -0.14
C LYS A 288 10.16 4.50 0.60
N ASN A 289 10.33 4.87 1.85
CA ASN A 289 11.45 4.45 2.69
C ASN A 289 11.24 3.08 3.36
N LYS A 290 10.17 2.36 3.03
CA LYS A 290 9.79 1.06 3.61
C LYS A 290 9.70 1.09 5.14
N GLN A 291 9.28 2.20 5.71
CA GLN A 291 9.12 2.41 7.14
C GLN A 291 7.70 2.08 7.59
N LYS A 292 7.55 1.65 8.86
CA LYS A 292 6.23 1.42 9.45
C LYS A 292 5.52 2.76 9.68
N LEU A 293 4.20 2.78 9.48
CA LEU A 293 3.37 3.96 9.74
C LEU A 293 3.09 4.21 11.23
N GLN A 294 3.42 3.26 12.09
CA GLN A 294 3.23 3.37 13.54
C GLN A 294 3.96 4.59 14.12
N GLY A 295 3.28 5.37 14.95
CA GLY A 295 3.79 6.58 15.58
C GLY A 295 3.65 7.85 14.72
N LEU A 296 3.17 7.73 13.48
CA LEU A 296 3.06 8.85 12.55
C LEU A 296 2.08 9.92 13.04
N LEU A 297 0.93 9.50 13.53
CA LEU A 297 -0.10 10.43 14.02
C LEU A 297 0.36 11.14 15.30
N LEU A 298 1.06 10.42 16.19
CA LEU A 298 1.66 10.99 17.40
C LEU A 298 2.68 12.07 17.07
N ASP A 299 3.59 11.77 16.12
CA ASP A 299 4.61 12.71 15.68
C ASP A 299 3.99 13.99 15.09
N LEU A 300 2.91 13.84 14.30
CA LEU A 300 2.19 14.98 13.72
C LEU A 300 1.52 15.86 14.78
N ILE A 301 0.81 15.27 15.72
CA ILE A 301 0.10 16.00 16.77
C ILE A 301 1.09 16.75 17.68
N GLN A 302 2.21 16.12 18.03
CA GLN A 302 3.24 16.78 18.86
C GLN A 302 3.91 17.97 18.16
N GLN A 303 3.92 18.01 16.82
CA GLN A 303 4.46 19.14 16.07
C GLN A 303 3.48 20.30 15.94
N GLU A 304 2.17 20.03 15.85
CA GLU A 304 1.14 21.08 15.81
C GLU A 304 0.91 21.75 17.19
N THR A 305 1.32 21.10 18.29
CA THR A 305 1.20 21.64 19.66
C THR A 305 2.43 22.41 20.14
N ARG A 306 3.47 22.48 19.32
CA ARG A 306 4.66 23.36 19.53
C ARG A 306 4.57 24.64 18.72
#